data_fcc7f87e73c8f710d6fe0cf6406d41b5
#
_entry.id   fcc7f87e73c8f710d6fe0cf6406d41b5
#
_cell.length_a   1.000
_cell.length_b   1.000
_cell.length_c   1.000
_cell.angle_alpha   90.00
_cell.angle_beta   90.00
_cell.angle_gamma   90.00
#
_symmetry.space_group_name_H-M   'P 1'
#
loop_
_entity.id
_entity.type
_entity.pdbx_description
1 polymer ?
#
loop_
_entity_poly.entity_id
_entity_poly.type
_entity_poly.pdbx_seq_one_letter_code
_entity_poly.pdbx_strand_id
1 'polypeptide(L)'
;MFNFILNYILYLSTQAVLLEDSFFEGEFMPEQFILFGEQHTQALTYSFLIIALLCVIGNFLNSKAQDVFAKLIGISLLVFEVTKPFIYIYGFDKPWETYLPLHMCNFSAVLIGIFLLQKNKNQLFFELPFYWGIGGATMALLTPDLTLGWPDIEFFMFFYGHGQIILGIFFALTVLKHRPYLQNFWKMAVITILLLIPILIVNLVIGGDANYWYLMNTPEGDSLMDFMPAPPYHMLGVAPLALIVFFITYLPFLIWDRAKKA
;
A
#
# COMPACT_ATOMS: atom_id res chain seq x y z
N MET A 1 -24.24 -10.98 15.65
CA MET A 1 -23.10 -11.03 14.71
C MET A 1 -21.95 -10.15 15.21
N PHE A 2 -22.18 -8.90 15.57
CA PHE A 2 -21.12 -7.99 16.11
C PHE A 2 -20.49 -8.51 17.41
N ASN A 3 -21.26 -8.98 18.37
CA ASN A 3 -20.79 -9.59 19.61
C ASN A 3 -20.02 -10.92 19.38
N PHE A 4 -20.32 -11.65 18.32
CA PHE A 4 -19.61 -12.89 17.98
C PHE A 4 -18.20 -12.56 17.42
N ILE A 5 -18.11 -11.55 16.56
CA ILE A 5 -16.81 -11.06 16.02
C ILE A 5 -15.96 -10.45 17.12
N LEU A 6 -16.56 -9.64 17.99
CA LEU A 6 -15.86 -9.04 19.13
C LEU A 6 -15.37 -10.11 20.12
N ASN A 7 -16.20 -11.10 20.45
CA ASN A 7 -15.79 -12.21 21.31
C ASN A 7 -14.75 -13.13 20.65
N TYR A 8 -14.78 -13.27 19.32
CA TYR A 8 -13.76 -14.03 18.59
C TYR A 8 -12.42 -13.26 18.54
N ILE A 9 -12.44 -11.95 18.36
CA ILE A 9 -11.24 -11.09 18.43
C ILE A 9 -10.68 -11.09 19.86
N LEU A 10 -11.53 -10.97 20.89
CA LEU A 10 -11.13 -11.07 22.29
C LEU A 10 -10.60 -12.48 22.64
N TYR A 11 -11.20 -13.54 22.09
CA TYR A 11 -10.69 -14.90 22.24
C TYR A 11 -9.32 -15.06 21.58
N LEU A 12 -9.12 -14.53 20.37
CA LEU A 12 -7.83 -14.56 19.69
C LEU A 12 -6.78 -13.72 20.42
N SER A 13 -7.13 -12.55 20.99
CA SER A 13 -6.22 -11.73 21.79
C SER A 13 -5.88 -12.42 23.13
N THR A 14 -6.85 -13.04 23.77
CA THR A 14 -6.63 -13.80 25.02
C THR A 14 -5.83 -15.08 24.77
N GLN A 15 -6.07 -15.75 23.64
CA GLN A 15 -5.26 -16.90 23.23
C GLN A 15 -3.84 -16.47 22.82
N ALA A 16 -3.67 -15.31 22.19
CA ALA A 16 -2.34 -14.75 21.90
C ALA A 16 -1.56 -14.52 23.20
N VAL A 17 -2.17 -13.91 24.22
CA VAL A 17 -1.56 -13.69 25.54
C VAL A 17 -1.32 -15.01 26.31
N LEU A 18 -2.22 -15.99 26.21
CA LEU A 18 -2.04 -17.30 26.84
C LEU A 18 -1.09 -18.22 26.08
N LEU A 19 -0.91 -18.01 24.77
CA LEU A 19 0.07 -18.74 23.96
C LEU A 19 1.49 -18.17 24.13
N GLU A 20 1.64 -16.91 24.56
CA GLU A 20 2.95 -16.35 24.94
C GLU A 20 3.58 -17.10 26.11
N ASP A 21 2.79 -17.66 27.05
CA ASP A 21 3.32 -18.29 28.26
C ASP A 21 3.49 -19.82 28.19
N SER A 22 2.97 -20.54 27.20
CA SER A 22 2.99 -22.01 27.27
C SER A 22 3.22 -22.82 26.00
N PHE A 23 3.28 -22.20 24.82
CA PHE A 23 3.42 -22.96 23.56
C PHE A 23 4.57 -22.51 22.65
N PHE A 24 5.26 -21.39 22.93
CA PHE A 24 6.33 -20.84 22.09
C PHE A 24 7.71 -20.79 22.77
N GLU A 25 7.99 -21.67 23.69
CA GLU A 25 9.39 -21.89 24.09
C GLU A 25 10.15 -22.60 22.95
N GLY A 26 10.57 -21.80 21.95
CA GLY A 26 11.67 -22.19 21.09
C GLY A 26 11.56 -22.09 19.57
N GLU A 27 10.37 -22.02 18.94
CA GLU A 27 10.35 -22.19 17.47
C GLU A 27 9.64 -21.11 16.63
N PHE A 28 8.96 -20.11 17.21
CA PHE A 28 8.16 -19.14 16.43
C PHE A 28 8.25 -17.69 16.92
N MET A 29 9.37 -17.27 17.52
CA MET A 29 9.58 -15.83 17.78
C MET A 29 9.94 -15.13 16.47
N PRO A 30 9.34 -13.94 16.18
CA PRO A 30 9.70 -13.19 15.01
C PRO A 30 11.18 -12.78 15.09
N GLU A 31 11.94 -13.10 14.05
CA GLU A 31 13.33 -12.66 13.91
C GLU A 31 13.39 -11.18 13.49
N GLN A 32 14.52 -10.54 13.71
CA GLN A 32 14.76 -9.21 13.19
C GLN A 32 14.61 -9.23 11.65
N PHE A 33 13.87 -8.27 11.10
CA PHE A 33 13.73 -8.14 9.66
C PHE A 33 15.08 -7.80 9.02
N ILE A 34 15.41 -8.53 7.96
CA ILE A 34 16.64 -8.31 7.18
C ILE A 34 16.25 -7.93 5.76
N LEU A 35 16.63 -6.73 5.36
CA LEU A 35 16.40 -6.22 4.01
C LEU A 35 17.08 -7.14 2.97
N PHE A 36 16.31 -7.61 1.98
CA PHE A 36 16.70 -8.63 1.00
C PHE A 36 17.17 -9.98 1.59
N GLY A 37 16.91 -10.21 2.88
CA GLY A 37 17.06 -11.53 3.50
C GLY A 37 16.06 -12.55 2.94
N GLU A 38 16.12 -13.78 3.45
CA GLU A 38 15.31 -14.90 2.94
C GLU A 38 13.81 -14.61 3.05
N GLN A 39 13.32 -14.16 4.22
CA GLN A 39 11.90 -13.89 4.44
C GLN A 39 11.41 -12.74 3.53
N HIS A 40 12.22 -11.68 3.36
CA HIS A 40 11.88 -10.57 2.48
C HIS A 40 11.78 -11.00 1.01
N THR A 41 12.78 -11.73 0.52
CA THR A 41 12.80 -12.20 -0.87
C THR A 41 11.70 -13.21 -1.16
N GLN A 42 11.35 -14.06 -0.20
CA GLN A 42 10.18 -14.95 -0.29
C GLN A 42 8.87 -14.17 -0.35
N ALA A 43 8.68 -13.19 0.55
CA ALA A 43 7.46 -12.36 0.57
C ALA A 43 7.28 -11.58 -0.74
N LEU A 44 8.36 -10.98 -1.28
CA LEU A 44 8.35 -10.33 -2.60
C LEU A 44 7.96 -11.32 -3.70
N THR A 45 8.65 -12.48 -3.72
CA THR A 45 8.43 -13.50 -4.76
C THR A 45 6.99 -13.98 -4.75
N TYR A 46 6.45 -14.36 -3.59
CA TYR A 46 5.06 -14.82 -3.48
C TYR A 46 4.07 -13.71 -3.83
N SER A 47 4.30 -12.47 -3.38
CA SER A 47 3.43 -11.35 -3.71
C SER A 47 3.34 -11.14 -5.22
N PHE A 48 4.47 -11.04 -5.93
CA PHE A 48 4.47 -10.83 -7.38
C PHE A 48 3.96 -12.04 -8.17
N LEU A 49 4.25 -13.27 -7.73
CA LEU A 49 3.71 -14.47 -8.36
C LEU A 49 2.18 -14.53 -8.22
N ILE A 50 1.63 -14.24 -7.05
CA ILE A 50 0.18 -14.21 -6.81
C ILE A 50 -0.47 -13.13 -7.67
N ILE A 51 0.09 -11.92 -7.71
CA ILE A 51 -0.42 -10.82 -8.53
C ILE A 51 -0.44 -11.23 -10.01
N ALA A 52 0.68 -11.76 -10.51
CA ALA A 52 0.78 -12.21 -11.90
C ALA A 52 -0.23 -13.32 -12.22
N LEU A 53 -0.35 -14.33 -11.33
CA LEU A 53 -1.29 -15.44 -11.49
C LEU A 53 -2.75 -14.94 -11.55
N LEU A 54 -3.15 -14.06 -10.62
CA LEU A 54 -4.51 -13.53 -10.57
C LEU A 54 -4.83 -12.65 -11.79
N CYS A 55 -3.87 -11.87 -12.28
CA CYS A 55 -4.01 -11.11 -13.53
C CYS A 55 -4.11 -12.04 -14.76
N VAL A 56 -3.31 -13.10 -14.81
CA VAL A 56 -3.39 -14.10 -15.88
C VAL A 56 -4.74 -14.79 -15.88
N ILE A 57 -5.19 -15.30 -14.73
CA ILE A 57 -6.53 -15.90 -14.58
C ILE A 57 -7.60 -14.90 -15.03
N GLY A 58 -7.52 -13.63 -14.59
CA GLY A 58 -8.44 -12.58 -14.97
C GLY A 58 -8.57 -12.40 -16.49
N ASN A 59 -7.46 -12.50 -17.24
CA ASN A 59 -7.49 -12.36 -18.69
C ASN A 59 -8.20 -13.53 -19.42
N PHE A 60 -8.27 -14.71 -18.81
CA PHE A 60 -9.03 -15.84 -19.38
C PHE A 60 -10.53 -15.83 -19.05
N LEU A 61 -10.96 -14.96 -18.15
CA LEU A 61 -12.36 -14.82 -17.78
C LEU A 61 -13.14 -14.03 -18.84
N ASN A 62 -14.45 -14.30 -18.96
CA ASN A 62 -15.34 -13.45 -19.73
C ASN A 62 -15.59 -12.11 -19.01
N SER A 63 -16.06 -11.09 -19.73
CA SER A 63 -16.21 -9.72 -19.22
C SER A 63 -17.09 -9.62 -17.95
N LYS A 64 -18.12 -10.47 -17.80
CA LYS A 64 -18.96 -10.51 -16.60
C LYS A 64 -18.17 -11.03 -15.39
N ALA A 65 -17.41 -12.10 -15.58
CA ALA A 65 -16.56 -12.67 -14.53
C ALA A 65 -15.38 -11.73 -14.18
N GLN A 66 -14.81 -11.02 -15.16
CA GLN A 66 -13.81 -9.97 -14.93
C GLN A 66 -14.36 -8.85 -14.03
N ASP A 67 -15.59 -8.39 -14.29
CA ASP A 67 -16.24 -7.35 -13.45
C ASP A 67 -16.49 -7.86 -12.02
N VAL A 68 -16.93 -9.09 -11.84
CA VAL A 68 -17.10 -9.70 -10.51
C VAL A 68 -15.76 -9.80 -9.80
N PHE A 69 -14.72 -10.27 -10.49
CA PHE A 69 -13.39 -10.42 -9.89
C PHE A 69 -12.78 -9.06 -9.51
N ALA A 70 -12.92 -8.04 -10.38
CA ALA A 70 -12.53 -6.68 -10.05
C ALA A 70 -13.22 -6.18 -8.78
N LYS A 71 -14.52 -6.41 -8.65
CA LYS A 71 -15.29 -6.01 -7.46
C LYS A 71 -14.84 -6.75 -6.20
N LEU A 72 -14.51 -8.04 -6.30
CA LEU A 72 -13.96 -8.79 -5.16
C LEU A 72 -12.63 -8.22 -4.68
N ILE A 73 -11.71 -7.89 -5.61
CA ILE A 73 -10.45 -7.21 -5.28
C ILE A 73 -10.75 -5.85 -4.63
N GLY A 74 -11.66 -5.06 -5.21
CA GLY A 74 -12.04 -3.74 -4.68
C GLY A 74 -12.64 -3.81 -3.27
N ILE A 75 -13.53 -4.77 -3.01
CA ILE A 75 -14.12 -5.00 -1.68
C ILE A 75 -13.03 -5.41 -0.69
N SER A 76 -12.14 -6.34 -1.08
CA SER A 76 -11.03 -6.79 -0.22
C SER A 76 -10.13 -5.62 0.19
N LEU A 77 -9.76 -4.74 -0.75
CA LEU A 77 -8.98 -3.52 -0.47
C LEU A 77 -9.68 -2.61 0.55
N LEU A 78 -10.96 -2.30 0.31
CA LEU A 78 -11.70 -1.38 1.17
C LEU A 78 -11.95 -1.97 2.57
N VAL A 79 -12.28 -3.26 2.65
CA VAL A 79 -12.44 -3.95 3.94
C VAL A 79 -11.13 -3.95 4.72
N PHE A 80 -10.01 -4.24 4.05
CA PHE A 80 -8.70 -4.23 4.68
C PHE A 80 -8.33 -2.84 5.19
N GLU A 81 -8.49 -1.79 4.39
CA GLU A 81 -8.18 -0.41 4.81
C GLU A 81 -9.05 0.08 5.97
N VAL A 82 -10.31 -0.35 6.03
CA VAL A 82 -11.20 -0.01 7.17
C VAL A 82 -10.85 -0.81 8.42
N THR A 83 -10.52 -2.09 8.29
CA THR A 83 -10.28 -2.97 9.45
C THR A 83 -8.88 -2.84 10.02
N LYS A 84 -7.88 -2.57 9.18
CA LYS A 84 -6.46 -2.48 9.56
C LYS A 84 -6.18 -1.56 10.77
N PRO A 85 -6.66 -0.31 10.83
CA PRO A 85 -6.43 0.56 11.98
C PRO A 85 -7.00 -0.03 13.29
N PHE A 86 -8.17 -0.65 13.22
CA PHE A 86 -8.79 -1.27 14.40
C PHE A 86 -8.00 -2.48 14.89
N ILE A 87 -7.44 -3.26 13.98
CA ILE A 87 -6.58 -4.39 14.32
C ILE A 87 -5.32 -3.89 15.04
N TYR A 88 -4.65 -2.88 14.50
CA TYR A 88 -3.44 -2.34 15.11
C TYR A 88 -3.72 -1.67 16.46
N ILE A 89 -4.71 -0.78 16.53
CA ILE A 89 -4.97 0.04 17.72
C ILE A 89 -5.55 -0.80 18.84
N TYR A 90 -6.56 -1.64 18.57
CA TYR A 90 -7.29 -2.39 19.60
C TYR A 90 -6.84 -3.86 19.73
N GLY A 91 -6.22 -4.43 18.71
CA GLY A 91 -5.73 -5.80 18.73
C GLY A 91 -4.27 -5.91 19.20
N PHE A 92 -3.45 -4.91 18.88
CA PHE A 92 -2.01 -4.90 19.18
C PHE A 92 -1.55 -3.69 19.99
N ASP A 93 -2.49 -2.93 20.56
CA ASP A 93 -2.23 -1.76 21.43
C ASP A 93 -1.25 -0.73 20.81
N LYS A 94 -1.34 -0.57 19.47
CA LYS A 94 -0.49 0.38 18.74
C LYS A 94 -1.02 1.81 18.88
N PRO A 95 -0.15 2.83 18.89
CA PRO A 95 -0.55 4.22 19.04
C PRO A 95 -1.44 4.68 17.87
N TRP A 96 -2.65 5.15 18.17
CA TRP A 96 -3.64 5.53 17.16
C TRP A 96 -3.15 6.65 16.23
N GLU A 97 -2.31 7.55 16.74
CA GLU A 97 -1.73 8.67 16.01
C GLU A 97 -0.86 8.27 14.83
N THR A 98 -0.32 7.05 14.81
CA THR A 98 0.55 6.55 13.74
C THR A 98 -0.15 5.55 12.81
N TYR A 99 -1.25 4.93 13.28
CA TYR A 99 -1.93 3.86 12.53
C TYR A 99 -3.26 4.25 11.88
N LEU A 100 -3.59 5.55 11.81
CA LEU A 100 -4.73 6.00 11.00
C LEU A 100 -4.44 5.79 9.50
N PRO A 101 -5.47 5.56 8.65
CA PRO A 101 -5.28 5.27 7.23
C PRO A 101 -5.04 6.54 6.40
N LEU A 102 -3.98 7.29 6.72
CA LEU A 102 -3.68 8.61 6.15
C LEU A 102 -2.40 8.64 5.31
N HIS A 103 -1.66 7.53 5.20
CA HIS A 103 -0.53 7.42 4.28
C HIS A 103 -0.99 7.39 2.82
N MET A 104 -0.10 7.76 1.89
CA MET A 104 -0.36 7.75 0.44
C MET A 104 -0.82 6.39 -0.07
N CYS A 105 -0.29 5.30 0.51
CA CYS A 105 -0.69 3.93 0.18
C CYS A 105 -2.14 3.65 0.58
N ASN A 106 -2.62 4.17 1.72
CA ASN A 106 -4.02 4.04 2.14
C ASN A 106 -4.96 4.74 1.16
N PHE A 107 -4.63 5.97 0.75
CA PHE A 107 -5.40 6.67 -0.30
C PHE A 107 -5.37 5.91 -1.63
N SER A 108 -4.23 5.31 -1.99
CA SER A 108 -4.12 4.47 -3.19
C SER A 108 -5.04 3.26 -3.10
N ALA A 109 -5.06 2.55 -1.97
CA ALA A 109 -5.92 1.40 -1.74
C ALA A 109 -7.40 1.77 -1.83
N VAL A 110 -7.81 2.87 -1.18
CA VAL A 110 -9.19 3.36 -1.22
C VAL A 110 -9.60 3.77 -2.64
N LEU A 111 -8.78 4.55 -3.33
CA LEU A 111 -9.11 5.03 -4.67
C LEU A 111 -9.18 3.90 -5.71
N ILE A 112 -8.20 2.98 -5.70
CA ILE A 112 -8.25 1.83 -6.62
C ILE A 112 -9.37 0.87 -6.25
N GLY A 113 -9.65 0.67 -4.95
CA GLY A 113 -10.78 -0.12 -4.48
C GLY A 113 -12.11 0.43 -4.99
N ILE A 114 -12.35 1.75 -4.82
CA ILE A 114 -13.56 2.42 -5.34
C ILE A 114 -13.59 2.32 -6.86
N PHE A 115 -12.48 2.56 -7.56
CA PHE A 115 -12.40 2.44 -9.01
C PHE A 115 -12.86 1.07 -9.50
N LEU A 116 -12.40 -0.01 -8.86
CA LEU A 116 -12.76 -1.37 -9.23
C LEU A 116 -14.26 -1.66 -9.03
N LEU A 117 -14.90 -1.02 -8.05
CA LEU A 117 -16.34 -1.15 -7.78
C LEU A 117 -17.23 -0.33 -8.72
N GLN A 118 -16.72 0.77 -9.28
CA GLN A 118 -17.53 1.67 -10.11
C GLN A 118 -18.01 0.99 -11.40
N LYS A 119 -19.26 1.22 -11.77
CA LYS A 119 -19.79 0.86 -13.09
C LYS A 119 -19.20 1.77 -14.17
N ASN A 120 -19.22 3.08 -13.92
CA ASN A 120 -18.60 4.09 -14.78
C ASN A 120 -17.23 4.45 -14.18
N LYS A 121 -16.18 3.90 -14.75
CA LYS A 121 -14.81 4.01 -14.23
C LYS A 121 -14.30 5.46 -14.28
N ASN A 122 -14.01 6.06 -13.12
CA ASN A 122 -13.45 7.40 -13.03
C ASN A 122 -11.93 7.34 -13.23
N GLN A 123 -11.44 8.01 -14.27
CA GLN A 123 -10.01 8.00 -14.64
C GLN A 123 -9.10 8.54 -13.53
N LEU A 124 -9.54 9.54 -12.75
CA LEU A 124 -8.77 10.09 -11.64
C LEU A 124 -8.53 9.02 -10.54
N PHE A 125 -9.56 8.20 -10.25
CA PHE A 125 -9.49 7.13 -9.24
C PHE A 125 -8.63 5.95 -9.67
N PHE A 126 -8.26 5.90 -10.95
CA PHE A 126 -7.26 4.98 -11.46
C PHE A 126 -5.87 5.63 -11.53
N GLU A 127 -5.74 6.85 -12.04
CA GLU A 127 -4.43 7.46 -12.30
C GLU A 127 -3.69 7.88 -11.02
N LEU A 128 -4.38 8.38 -10.00
CA LEU A 128 -3.72 8.69 -8.72
C LEU A 128 -3.07 7.43 -8.10
N PRO A 129 -3.81 6.33 -7.85
CA PRO A 129 -3.17 5.11 -7.34
C PRO A 129 -2.20 4.47 -8.32
N PHE A 130 -2.33 4.68 -9.63
CA PHE A 130 -1.34 4.24 -10.61
C PHE A 130 0.04 4.85 -10.31
N TYR A 131 0.13 6.17 -10.09
CA TYR A 131 1.40 6.82 -9.78
C TYR A 131 1.84 6.56 -8.34
N TRP A 132 0.94 6.72 -7.38
CA TRP A 132 1.24 6.53 -5.95
C TRP A 132 1.51 5.06 -5.60
N GLY A 133 0.69 4.14 -6.12
CA GLY A 133 0.80 2.73 -5.82
C GLY A 133 2.00 2.08 -6.51
N ILE A 134 2.23 2.30 -7.81
CA ILE A 134 3.41 1.73 -8.48
C ILE A 134 4.69 2.36 -7.92
N GLY A 135 4.74 3.69 -7.75
CA GLY A 135 5.90 4.34 -7.17
C GLY A 135 6.07 4.04 -5.68
N GLY A 136 5.04 4.34 -4.88
CA GLY A 136 5.11 4.23 -3.42
C GLY A 136 5.00 2.80 -2.91
N ALA A 137 3.98 2.01 -3.33
CA ALA A 137 3.83 0.67 -2.80
C ALA A 137 4.93 -0.29 -3.28
N THR A 138 5.48 -0.10 -4.49
CA THR A 138 6.64 -0.88 -4.94
C THR A 138 7.88 -0.52 -4.14
N MET A 139 8.13 0.78 -3.89
CA MET A 139 9.24 1.20 -3.03
C MET A 139 9.06 0.68 -1.60
N ALA A 140 7.85 0.75 -1.04
CA ALA A 140 7.56 0.18 0.27
C ALA A 140 7.85 -1.33 0.32
N LEU A 141 7.47 -2.09 -0.71
CA LEU A 141 7.80 -3.52 -0.77
C LEU A 141 9.30 -3.79 -0.91
N LEU A 142 10.05 -2.93 -1.61
CA LEU A 142 11.50 -3.10 -1.80
C LEU A 142 12.31 -2.64 -0.59
N THR A 143 11.85 -1.62 0.12
CA THR A 143 12.50 -1.07 1.32
C THR A 143 11.45 -0.88 2.42
N PRO A 144 10.94 -1.99 3.00
CA PRO A 144 9.89 -1.94 3.99
C PRO A 144 10.41 -1.36 5.32
N ASP A 145 9.57 -0.51 5.92
CA ASP A 145 9.78 0.03 7.26
C ASP A 145 9.26 -1.00 8.28
N LEU A 146 10.05 -2.05 8.49
CA LEU A 146 9.73 -3.18 9.37
C LEU A 146 10.93 -3.51 10.27
N THR A 147 10.66 -3.74 11.55
CA THR A 147 11.67 -4.16 12.53
C THR A 147 11.73 -5.67 12.67
N LEU A 148 10.59 -6.35 12.55
CA LEU A 148 10.45 -7.79 12.73
C LEU A 148 9.97 -8.47 11.44
N GLY A 149 10.46 -9.70 11.21
CA GLY A 149 10.04 -10.57 10.12
C GLY A 149 8.86 -11.46 10.50
N TRP A 150 8.55 -12.45 9.65
CA TRP A 150 7.54 -13.46 9.95
C TRP A 150 7.90 -14.23 11.25
N PRO A 151 6.91 -14.52 12.13
CA PRO A 151 5.46 -14.39 11.97
C PRO A 151 4.84 -13.09 12.53
N ASP A 152 5.60 -11.99 12.61
CA ASP A 152 5.06 -10.72 13.09
C ASP A 152 3.86 -10.25 12.23
N ILE A 153 2.83 -9.72 12.91
CA ILE A 153 1.60 -9.27 12.24
C ILE A 153 1.84 -8.07 11.32
N GLU A 154 2.78 -7.17 11.67
CA GLU A 154 3.11 -6.03 10.84
C GLU A 154 3.73 -6.47 9.52
N PHE A 155 4.60 -7.50 9.56
CA PHE A 155 5.17 -8.11 8.35
C PHE A 155 4.07 -8.61 7.42
N PHE A 156 3.12 -9.40 7.92
CA PHE A 156 2.02 -9.91 7.12
C PHE A 156 1.14 -8.78 6.56
N MET A 157 0.68 -7.88 7.44
CA MET A 157 -0.22 -6.78 7.06
C MET A 157 0.44 -5.83 6.04
N PHE A 158 1.75 -5.64 6.18
CA PHE A 158 2.53 -4.79 5.27
C PHE A 158 2.56 -5.35 3.86
N PHE A 159 3.03 -6.61 3.69
CA PHE A 159 3.12 -7.25 2.37
C PHE A 159 1.75 -7.50 1.74
N TYR A 160 0.77 -7.91 2.53
CA TYR A 160 -0.60 -8.11 2.08
C TYR A 160 -1.23 -6.80 1.59
N GLY A 161 -1.16 -5.72 2.37
CA GLY A 161 -1.75 -4.43 2.01
C GLY A 161 -1.14 -3.83 0.75
N HIS A 162 0.20 -3.74 0.69
CA HIS A 162 0.89 -3.20 -0.48
C HIS A 162 0.72 -4.10 -1.71
N GLY A 163 0.75 -5.42 -1.53
CA GLY A 163 0.47 -6.38 -2.61
C GLY A 163 -0.92 -6.23 -3.20
N GLN A 164 -1.95 -5.99 -2.38
CA GLN A 164 -3.31 -5.75 -2.86
C GLN A 164 -3.44 -4.45 -3.68
N ILE A 165 -2.75 -3.37 -3.29
CA ILE A 165 -2.72 -2.12 -4.06
C ILE A 165 -2.17 -2.39 -5.46
N ILE A 166 -1.03 -3.07 -5.53
CA ILE A 166 -0.38 -3.43 -6.79
C ILE A 166 -1.29 -4.36 -7.62
N LEU A 167 -1.90 -5.36 -6.99
CA LEU A 167 -2.88 -6.24 -7.65
C LEU A 167 -4.02 -5.44 -8.29
N GLY A 168 -4.65 -4.53 -7.54
CA GLY A 168 -5.75 -3.69 -8.03
C GLY A 168 -5.36 -2.87 -9.25
N ILE A 169 -4.18 -2.25 -9.22
CA ILE A 169 -3.64 -1.45 -10.33
C ILE A 169 -3.34 -2.33 -11.55
N PHE A 170 -2.61 -3.44 -11.36
CA PHE A 170 -2.26 -4.33 -12.47
C PHE A 170 -3.48 -5.05 -13.06
N PHE A 171 -4.48 -5.38 -12.24
CA PHE A 171 -5.76 -5.92 -12.72
C PHE A 171 -6.50 -4.90 -13.59
N ALA A 172 -6.55 -3.64 -13.17
CA ALA A 172 -7.12 -2.55 -13.98
C ALA A 172 -6.37 -2.36 -15.31
N LEU A 173 -5.03 -2.40 -15.30
CA LEU A 173 -4.18 -2.27 -16.49
C LEU A 173 -4.34 -3.46 -17.45
N THR A 174 -4.19 -4.69 -16.93
CA THR A 174 -3.97 -5.86 -17.76
C THR A 174 -5.25 -6.62 -18.09
N VAL A 175 -6.25 -6.60 -17.21
CA VAL A 175 -7.53 -7.29 -17.38
C VAL A 175 -8.61 -6.33 -17.88
N LEU A 176 -8.81 -5.21 -17.17
CA LEU A 176 -9.82 -4.22 -17.55
C LEU A 176 -9.36 -3.25 -18.65
N LYS A 177 -8.07 -3.33 -19.07
CA LYS A 177 -7.46 -2.54 -20.15
C LYS A 177 -7.51 -1.02 -19.93
N HIS A 178 -7.58 -0.58 -18.66
CA HIS A 178 -7.42 0.83 -18.32
C HIS A 178 -5.94 1.23 -18.38
N ARG A 179 -5.68 2.49 -18.72
CA ARG A 179 -4.31 3.00 -18.85
C ARG A 179 -4.21 4.46 -18.41
N PRO A 180 -3.03 4.92 -17.96
CA PRO A 180 -2.79 6.33 -17.72
C PRO A 180 -2.62 7.11 -19.04
N TYR A 181 -2.82 8.44 -18.97
CA TYR A 181 -2.67 9.33 -20.11
C TYR A 181 -1.69 10.47 -19.79
N LEU A 182 -0.79 10.79 -20.74
CA LEU A 182 0.21 11.85 -20.56
C LEU A 182 -0.41 13.23 -20.24
N GLN A 183 -1.55 13.54 -20.83
CA GLN A 183 -2.26 14.79 -20.59
C GLN A 183 -2.68 15.00 -19.13
N ASN A 184 -2.83 13.92 -18.37
CA ASN A 184 -3.20 13.95 -16.95
C ASN A 184 -1.98 13.94 -16.01
N PHE A 185 -0.77 13.69 -16.51
CA PHE A 185 0.44 13.58 -15.71
C PHE A 185 0.62 14.77 -14.74
N TRP A 186 0.61 15.99 -15.28
CA TRP A 186 0.76 17.20 -14.47
C TRP A 186 -0.39 17.42 -13.50
N LYS A 187 -1.59 17.02 -13.88
CA LYS A 187 -2.75 17.06 -12.97
C LYS A 187 -2.54 16.16 -11.77
N MET A 188 -2.01 14.95 -11.95
CA MET A 188 -1.71 14.03 -10.84
C MET A 188 -0.61 14.60 -9.96
N ALA A 189 0.46 15.15 -10.55
CA ALA A 189 1.54 15.80 -9.80
C ALA A 189 1.03 16.99 -8.96
N VAL A 190 0.22 17.86 -9.55
CA VAL A 190 -0.37 19.02 -8.84
C VAL A 190 -1.28 18.56 -7.69
N ILE A 191 -2.15 17.57 -7.91
CA ILE A 191 -3.01 17.03 -6.84
C ILE A 191 -2.14 16.48 -5.70
N THR A 192 -1.08 15.74 -6.01
CA THR A 192 -0.15 15.21 -4.99
C THR A 192 0.47 16.32 -4.17
N ILE A 193 0.98 17.39 -4.82
CA ILE A 193 1.59 18.53 -4.14
C ILE A 193 0.56 19.28 -3.27
N LEU A 194 -0.65 19.48 -3.78
CA LEU A 194 -1.70 20.16 -3.03
C LEU A 194 -2.15 19.38 -1.78
N LEU A 195 -2.05 18.05 -1.81
CA LEU A 195 -2.37 17.21 -0.66
C LEU A 195 -1.31 17.25 0.44
N LEU A 196 -0.08 17.70 0.16
CA LEU A 196 0.95 17.86 1.19
C LEU A 196 0.50 18.82 2.29
N ILE A 197 -0.20 19.91 1.93
CA ILE A 197 -0.66 20.92 2.89
C ILE A 197 -1.65 20.35 3.91
N PRO A 198 -2.79 19.74 3.49
CA PRO A 198 -3.73 19.17 4.46
C PRO A 198 -3.12 18.03 5.28
N ILE A 199 -2.24 17.19 4.70
CA ILE A 199 -1.57 16.13 5.45
C ILE A 199 -0.60 16.73 6.48
N LEU A 200 0.14 17.78 6.14
CA LEU A 200 1.00 18.48 7.11
C LEU A 200 0.16 19.04 8.27
N ILE A 201 -0.98 19.68 7.96
CA ILE A 201 -1.90 20.20 9.00
C ILE A 201 -2.38 19.05 9.88
N VAL A 202 -2.76 17.91 9.30
CA VAL A 202 -3.20 16.73 10.05
C VAL A 202 -2.09 16.23 10.98
N ASN A 203 -0.85 16.10 10.52
CA ASN A 203 0.29 15.72 11.36
C ASN A 203 0.46 16.70 12.54
N LEU A 204 0.40 18.00 12.28
CA LEU A 204 0.55 19.03 13.32
C LEU A 204 -0.60 19.02 14.34
N VAL A 205 -1.84 18.75 13.91
CA VAL A 205 -3.02 18.70 14.77
C VAL A 205 -3.04 17.45 15.62
N ILE A 206 -2.69 16.28 15.04
CA ILE A 206 -2.60 15.03 15.78
C ILE A 206 -1.45 15.11 16.78
N GLY A 207 -0.28 15.62 16.36
CA GLY A 207 0.91 15.70 17.20
C GLY A 207 1.51 14.33 17.51
N GLY A 208 2.27 14.23 18.60
CA GLY A 208 2.95 12.99 18.97
C GLY A 208 3.89 12.49 17.86
N ASP A 209 3.79 11.20 17.57
CA ASP A 209 4.60 10.53 16.54
C ASP A 209 3.92 10.50 15.15
N ALA A 210 2.85 11.30 14.96
CA ALA A 210 2.18 11.40 13.65
C ALA A 210 3.14 11.88 12.56
N ASN A 211 3.38 11.04 11.55
CA ASN A 211 4.33 11.30 10.46
C ASN A 211 3.81 10.82 9.11
N TYR A 212 2.54 11.15 8.81
CA TYR A 212 1.93 10.76 7.53
C TYR A 212 2.64 11.43 6.36
N TRP A 213 2.88 10.65 5.31
CA TRP A 213 3.64 11.01 4.11
C TRP A 213 5.09 11.38 4.41
N TYR A 214 5.61 11.02 5.61
CA TYR A 214 6.95 11.35 6.07
C TYR A 214 7.27 12.85 5.98
N LEU A 215 6.26 13.71 6.29
CA LEU A 215 6.42 15.17 6.21
C LEU A 215 7.12 15.75 7.42
N MET A 216 7.10 15.05 8.55
CA MET A 216 7.71 15.52 9.81
C MET A 216 9.13 14.97 9.99
N ASN A 217 9.31 13.68 9.72
CA ASN A 217 10.57 12.95 9.88
C ASN A 217 10.76 11.96 8.72
N THR A 218 12.02 11.52 8.49
CA THR A 218 12.31 10.39 7.62
C THR A 218 11.79 9.07 8.22
N PRO A 219 11.60 8.00 7.42
CA PRO A 219 11.30 6.66 7.93
C PRO A 219 12.37 6.17 8.90
N GLU A 220 12.03 5.25 9.81
CA GLU A 220 12.99 4.66 10.76
C GLU A 220 13.91 3.63 10.09
N GLY A 221 13.43 2.95 9.04
CA GLY A 221 14.21 1.98 8.27
C GLY A 221 15.11 2.64 7.22
N ASP A 222 16.10 1.88 6.73
CA ASP A 222 17.00 2.31 5.65
C ASP A 222 16.21 2.73 4.41
N SER A 223 16.35 3.97 4.00
CA SER A 223 15.61 4.55 2.89
C SER A 223 16.43 5.49 2.03
N LEU A 224 15.94 5.81 0.83
CA LEU A 224 16.54 6.84 -0.01
C LEU A 224 16.47 8.24 0.65
N MET A 225 15.63 8.42 1.65
CA MET A 225 15.54 9.69 2.38
C MET A 225 16.74 9.95 3.29
N ASP A 226 17.52 8.92 3.64
CA ASP A 226 18.74 9.05 4.45
C ASP A 226 19.83 9.86 3.74
N PHE A 227 19.77 9.90 2.40
CA PHE A 227 20.65 10.75 1.57
C PHE A 227 20.15 12.18 1.39
N MET A 228 19.00 12.52 2.00
CA MET A 228 18.37 13.84 1.87
C MET A 228 18.77 14.76 3.05
N PRO A 229 18.59 16.08 2.91
CA PRO A 229 18.76 16.99 4.04
C PRO A 229 17.84 16.62 5.20
N ALA A 230 18.23 17.02 6.41
CA ALA A 230 17.39 16.82 7.59
C ALA A 230 15.99 17.47 7.45
N PRO A 231 14.95 16.91 8.09
CA PRO A 231 13.63 17.51 8.11
C PRO A 231 13.66 18.97 8.59
N PRO A 232 12.82 19.86 8.05
CA PRO A 232 11.82 19.65 7.01
C PRO A 232 12.35 19.73 5.56
N TYR A 233 13.64 19.98 5.37
CA TYR A 233 14.25 20.24 4.05
C TYR A 233 14.38 19.00 3.17
N HIS A 234 14.26 17.78 3.74
CA HIS A 234 14.22 16.53 2.97
C HIS A 234 13.15 16.54 1.86
N MET A 235 12.04 17.25 2.06
CA MET A 235 10.98 17.37 1.07
C MET A 235 11.40 18.07 -0.22
N LEU A 236 12.48 18.90 -0.18
CA LEU A 236 13.07 19.51 -1.38
C LEU A 236 13.74 18.46 -2.30
N GLY A 237 14.20 17.35 -1.72
CA GLY A 237 14.70 16.19 -2.47
C GLY A 237 13.61 15.21 -2.85
N VAL A 238 12.69 14.93 -1.92
CA VAL A 238 11.59 13.96 -2.12
C VAL A 238 10.64 14.37 -3.24
N ALA A 239 10.25 15.65 -3.33
CA ALA A 239 9.30 16.11 -4.34
C ALA A 239 9.81 15.94 -5.79
N PRO A 240 11.04 16.37 -6.17
CA PRO A 240 11.57 16.09 -7.51
C PRO A 240 11.79 14.59 -7.75
N LEU A 241 12.23 13.83 -6.73
CA LEU A 241 12.37 12.38 -6.85
C LEU A 241 11.01 11.72 -7.15
N ALA A 242 9.95 12.13 -6.47
CA ALA A 242 8.59 11.62 -6.73
C ALA A 242 8.14 11.91 -8.17
N LEU A 243 8.44 13.10 -8.72
CA LEU A 243 8.15 13.41 -10.13
C LEU A 243 8.94 12.54 -11.10
N ILE A 244 10.19 12.23 -10.80
CA ILE A 244 11.02 11.31 -11.59
C ILE A 244 10.41 9.90 -11.54
N VAL A 245 10.03 9.41 -10.37
CA VAL A 245 9.37 8.11 -10.20
C VAL A 245 8.05 8.07 -10.97
N PHE A 246 7.22 9.12 -10.91
CA PHE A 246 5.99 9.21 -11.69
C PHE A 246 6.28 9.15 -13.19
N PHE A 247 7.30 9.86 -13.65
CA PHE A 247 7.67 9.82 -15.07
C PHE A 247 8.17 8.44 -15.50
N ILE A 248 9.02 7.80 -14.71
CA ILE A 248 9.50 6.42 -14.97
C ILE A 248 8.31 5.45 -15.01
N THR A 249 7.38 5.58 -14.07
CA THR A 249 6.14 4.76 -14.04
C THR A 249 5.31 4.93 -15.32
N TYR A 250 5.27 6.14 -15.89
CA TYR A 250 4.57 6.42 -17.14
C TYR A 250 5.36 6.02 -18.39
N LEU A 251 6.68 5.90 -18.32
CA LEU A 251 7.57 5.71 -19.47
C LEU A 251 7.17 4.55 -20.41
N PRO A 252 6.73 3.36 -19.94
CA PRO A 252 6.28 2.28 -20.81
C PRO A 252 5.13 2.70 -21.74
N PHE A 253 4.19 3.51 -21.23
CA PHE A 253 3.05 4.00 -22.00
C PHE A 253 3.47 5.08 -23.01
N LEU A 254 4.43 5.92 -22.66
CA LEU A 254 5.00 6.91 -23.57
C LEU A 254 5.70 6.23 -24.76
N ILE A 255 6.49 5.19 -24.51
CA ILE A 255 7.17 4.41 -25.54
C ILE A 255 6.13 3.72 -26.44
N TRP A 256 5.13 3.09 -25.84
CA TRP A 256 4.04 2.43 -26.56
C TRP A 256 3.29 3.39 -27.49
N ASP A 257 2.93 4.59 -26.99
CA ASP A 257 2.20 5.59 -27.76
C ASP A 257 3.01 6.16 -28.92
N ARG A 258 4.33 6.29 -28.75
CA ARG A 258 5.22 6.71 -29.84
C ARG A 258 5.37 5.62 -30.90
N ALA A 259 5.55 4.38 -30.49
CA ALA A 259 5.68 3.25 -31.40
C ALA A 259 4.43 3.00 -32.26
N LYS A 260 3.24 3.40 -31.79
CA LYS A 260 1.99 3.31 -32.57
C LYS A 260 1.79 4.45 -33.57
N LYS A 261 2.57 5.53 -33.44
CA LYS A 261 2.49 6.70 -34.33
C LYS A 261 3.57 6.67 -35.42
N ALA A 262 4.62 5.86 -35.23
CA ALA A 262 5.66 5.57 -36.20
C ALA A 262 5.23 4.44 -37.15
#